data_0f09897a6bb91f66456aba546a8a1404
#
_entry.id   0f09897a6bb91f66456aba546a8a1404
#
_cell.length_a   1.000
_cell.length_b   1.000
_cell.length_c   1.000
_cell.angle_alpha   90.00
_cell.angle_beta   90.00
_cell.angle_gamma   90.00
#
_symmetry.space_group_name_H-M   'P 1'
#
loop_
_entity.id
_entity.type
_entity.pdbx_description
1 polymer ?
#
loop_
_entity_poly.entity_id
_entity_poly.type
_entity_poly.pdbx_seq_one_letter_code
_entity_poly.pdbx_strand_id
1 'polypeptide(L)'
;MEELSVKEKELQEKVKKIMMVIPNIIDPSVPIGKDDSQNVEIEKFGEPVVPDFEIPYHAEIMESLSGLDIDAAGKVAGNGFYYLMGDVARLHSAVISYARDFMIDKGFTYCIPPYMIRSNVVTGVMSFAEMDAMMYKIEGEDLYLIGTSEHSMIGKFIDTITDAKELPKTLTSYSPCFRKEKGAHGIEERGVYRIHQFEKQEMIVVCEPEDAMKWYDIMWKNTVELFRSLDIPVRTLECCSGDLADLKVKSCDVEAWSPRQKKYFEVGSCSNLGDAQARRLQIRVRAEDGSKHFANTLNNTVVAPPRMLIAFLENNLQADGSVRIPEVLRPYMGGKEVLVPTKKN
;
A
#
# COMPACT_ATOMS: atom_id res chain seq x y z
N MET A 1 -45.49 12.72 -15.88
CA MET A 1 -44.15 12.34 -16.47
C MET A 1 -43.03 12.91 -15.64
N GLU A 2 -43.03 14.21 -15.34
CA GLU A 2 -41.95 14.89 -14.59
C GLU A 2 -41.84 14.43 -13.13
N GLU A 3 -42.97 14.29 -12.40
CA GLU A 3 -42.98 13.74 -11.03
C GLU A 3 -42.46 12.30 -10.93
N LEU A 4 -42.79 11.46 -11.91
CA LEU A 4 -42.31 10.07 -11.96
C LEU A 4 -40.79 10.01 -12.21
N SER A 5 -40.26 10.89 -13.07
CA SER A 5 -38.83 11.00 -13.35
C SER A 5 -38.04 11.49 -12.12
N VAL A 6 -38.59 12.43 -11.35
CA VAL A 6 -37.99 12.89 -10.10
C VAL A 6 -37.95 11.75 -9.07
N LYS A 7 -39.07 11.05 -8.90
CA LYS A 7 -39.17 9.92 -7.97
C LYS A 7 -38.25 8.75 -8.35
N GLU A 8 -38.12 8.49 -9.66
CA GLU A 8 -37.17 7.48 -10.17
C GLU A 8 -35.75 7.84 -9.78
N LYS A 9 -35.30 9.07 -10.01
CA LYS A 9 -33.95 9.53 -9.63
C LYS A 9 -33.73 9.44 -8.12
N GLU A 10 -34.68 9.83 -7.30
CA GLU A 10 -34.59 9.70 -5.84
C GLU A 10 -34.44 8.23 -5.39
N LEU A 11 -35.20 7.34 -6.01
CA LEU A 11 -35.11 5.90 -5.71
C LEU A 11 -33.77 5.32 -6.18
N GLN A 12 -33.29 5.69 -7.36
CA GLN A 12 -31.99 5.27 -7.86
C GLN A 12 -30.86 5.72 -6.92
N GLU A 13 -30.89 6.96 -6.42
CA GLU A 13 -29.92 7.44 -5.44
C GLU A 13 -30.00 6.68 -4.10
N LYS A 14 -31.19 6.35 -3.63
CA LYS A 14 -31.36 5.52 -2.42
C LYS A 14 -30.81 4.12 -2.61
N VAL A 15 -31.13 3.47 -3.73
CA VAL A 15 -30.62 2.13 -4.06
C VAL A 15 -29.09 2.16 -4.14
N LYS A 16 -28.52 3.16 -4.83
CA LYS A 16 -27.07 3.32 -4.93
C LYS A 16 -26.42 3.42 -3.54
N LYS A 17 -26.95 4.27 -2.65
CA LYS A 17 -26.43 4.40 -1.28
C LYS A 17 -26.47 3.10 -0.49
N ILE A 18 -27.54 2.33 -0.61
CA ILE A 18 -27.67 1.03 0.05
C ILE A 18 -26.65 0.04 -0.52
N MET A 19 -26.55 -0.04 -1.85
CA MET A 19 -25.60 -0.95 -2.51
C MET A 19 -24.15 -0.64 -2.17
N MET A 20 -23.80 0.62 -1.91
CA MET A 20 -22.43 1.03 -1.59
C MET A 20 -21.96 0.64 -0.18
N VAL A 21 -22.86 0.21 0.70
CA VAL A 21 -22.52 -0.27 2.05
C VAL A 21 -22.63 -1.80 2.19
N ILE A 22 -23.00 -2.49 1.12
CA ILE A 22 -23.05 -3.96 1.10
C ILE A 22 -21.64 -4.46 0.79
N PRO A 23 -21.04 -5.30 1.66
CA PRO A 23 -19.74 -5.90 1.40
C PRO A 23 -19.73 -6.75 0.11
N ASN A 24 -18.57 -6.88 -0.50
CA ASN A 24 -18.39 -7.76 -1.67
C ASN A 24 -18.52 -9.23 -1.29
N ILE A 25 -18.78 -10.08 -2.29
CA ILE A 25 -18.75 -11.52 -2.11
C ILE A 25 -17.30 -11.96 -2.05
N ILE A 26 -16.93 -12.60 -0.94
CA ILE A 26 -15.57 -13.10 -0.74
C ILE A 26 -15.30 -14.38 -1.52
N ASP A 27 -14.03 -14.61 -1.88
CA ASP A 27 -13.61 -15.85 -2.53
C ASP A 27 -13.84 -17.06 -1.60
N PRO A 28 -14.30 -18.22 -2.10
CA PRO A 28 -14.52 -19.41 -1.27
C PRO A 28 -13.28 -19.91 -0.52
N SER A 29 -12.08 -19.56 -0.96
CA SER A 29 -10.82 -19.93 -0.30
C SER A 29 -10.46 -19.04 0.89
N VAL A 30 -11.18 -17.94 1.12
CA VAL A 30 -10.93 -17.02 2.24
C VAL A 30 -11.23 -17.71 3.57
N PRO A 31 -10.29 -17.74 4.54
CA PRO A 31 -10.54 -18.31 5.85
C PRO A 31 -11.66 -17.57 6.57
N ILE A 32 -12.53 -18.30 7.26
CA ILE A 32 -13.57 -17.68 8.07
C ILE A 32 -13.00 -17.33 9.45
N GLY A 33 -13.09 -16.07 9.83
CA GLY A 33 -12.57 -15.56 11.09
C GLY A 33 -13.28 -14.28 11.53
N LYS A 34 -13.02 -13.82 12.75
CA LYS A 34 -13.67 -12.65 13.35
C LYS A 34 -12.88 -11.36 13.16
N ASP A 35 -11.55 -11.45 13.20
CA ASP A 35 -10.62 -10.32 13.16
C ASP A 35 -9.23 -10.78 12.71
N ASP A 36 -8.27 -9.86 12.62
CA ASP A 36 -6.89 -10.06 12.18
C ASP A 36 -6.12 -11.15 12.96
N SER A 37 -6.49 -11.43 14.20
CA SER A 37 -5.87 -12.49 15.01
C SER A 37 -6.11 -13.90 14.44
N GLN A 38 -7.07 -14.04 13.53
CA GLN A 38 -7.45 -15.28 12.86
C GLN A 38 -6.99 -15.36 11.41
N ASN A 39 -6.14 -14.43 10.97
CA ASN A 39 -5.45 -14.52 9.70
C ASN A 39 -4.53 -15.75 9.66
N VAL A 40 -4.42 -16.38 8.50
CA VAL A 40 -3.71 -17.65 8.34
C VAL A 40 -2.34 -17.42 7.72
N GLU A 41 -1.28 -17.82 8.42
CA GLU A 41 0.07 -17.83 7.85
C GLU A 41 0.14 -18.85 6.72
N ILE A 42 0.54 -18.40 5.52
CA ILE A 42 0.66 -19.23 4.33
C ILE A 42 2.08 -19.75 4.19
N GLU A 43 3.07 -18.84 4.19
CA GLU A 43 4.47 -19.20 3.95
C GLU A 43 5.43 -18.18 4.57
N LYS A 44 6.62 -18.65 4.96
CA LYS A 44 7.76 -17.84 5.39
C LYS A 44 8.86 -17.89 4.36
N PHE A 45 9.51 -16.74 4.17
CA PHE A 45 10.60 -16.55 3.21
C PHE A 45 11.81 -15.96 3.92
N GLY A 46 12.87 -16.72 3.98
CA GLY A 46 14.10 -16.40 4.71
C GLY A 46 14.01 -16.69 6.21
N GLU A 47 15.15 -16.91 6.80
CA GLU A 47 15.27 -17.25 8.22
C GLU A 47 15.26 -15.99 9.08
N PRO A 48 14.35 -15.88 10.06
CA PRO A 48 14.36 -14.79 11.00
C PRO A 48 15.55 -14.91 11.95
N VAL A 49 16.38 -13.88 11.99
CA VAL A 49 17.57 -13.82 12.84
C VAL A 49 17.33 -12.81 13.97
N VAL A 50 17.77 -13.18 15.19
CA VAL A 50 17.87 -12.26 16.33
C VAL A 50 19.35 -12.15 16.66
N PRO A 51 20.00 -10.98 16.51
CA PRO A 51 21.41 -10.81 16.84
C PRO A 51 21.64 -10.94 18.35
N ASP A 52 22.90 -11.11 18.74
CA ASP A 52 23.33 -11.23 20.14
C ASP A 52 23.55 -9.87 20.84
N PHE A 53 23.20 -8.78 20.17
CA PHE A 53 23.23 -7.42 20.71
C PHE A 53 21.83 -6.80 20.74
N GLU A 54 21.65 -5.78 21.58
CA GLU A 54 20.40 -5.05 21.70
C GLU A 54 20.16 -4.17 20.45
N ILE A 55 18.93 -4.26 19.89
CA ILE A 55 18.52 -3.41 18.76
C ILE A 55 17.72 -2.23 19.34
N PRO A 56 18.21 -1.00 19.19
CA PRO A 56 17.49 0.20 19.59
C PRO A 56 16.18 0.37 18.84
N TYR A 57 15.32 1.24 19.34
CA TYR A 57 14.10 1.63 18.62
C TYR A 57 14.47 2.31 17.28
N HIS A 58 13.70 2.06 16.24
CA HIS A 58 14.04 2.54 14.90
C HIS A 58 14.31 4.05 14.80
N ALA A 59 13.56 4.86 15.59
CA ALA A 59 13.82 6.30 15.65
C ALA A 59 15.20 6.61 16.22
N GLU A 60 15.65 5.88 17.26
CA GLU A 60 16.98 6.05 17.86
C GLU A 60 18.08 5.67 16.87
N ILE A 61 17.89 4.61 16.08
CA ILE A 61 18.81 4.26 14.99
C ILE A 61 18.91 5.39 13.97
N MET A 62 17.75 5.92 13.51
CA MET A 62 17.74 7.04 12.57
C MET A 62 18.38 8.31 13.15
N GLU A 63 18.12 8.60 14.42
CA GLU A 63 18.72 9.76 15.13
C GLU A 63 20.24 9.62 15.30
N SER A 64 20.76 8.41 15.56
CA SER A 64 22.20 8.14 15.62
C SER A 64 22.89 8.42 14.29
N LEU A 65 22.19 8.22 13.18
CA LEU A 65 22.62 8.55 11.82
C LEU A 65 22.39 10.04 11.46
N SER A 66 21.92 10.88 12.41
CA SER A 66 21.45 12.26 12.16
C SER A 66 20.38 12.34 11.05
N GLY A 67 19.56 11.32 10.93
CA GLY A 67 18.64 11.12 9.81
C GLY A 67 17.16 11.38 10.10
N LEU A 68 16.80 11.74 11.35
CA LEU A 68 15.41 11.95 11.76
C LEU A 68 15.27 13.16 12.67
N ASP A 69 14.26 14.02 12.40
CA ASP A 69 13.86 15.11 13.28
C ASP A 69 12.32 15.16 13.40
N ILE A 70 11.81 14.55 14.44
CA ILE A 70 10.38 14.55 14.76
C ILE A 70 9.98 15.83 15.48
N ASP A 71 10.86 16.41 16.30
CA ASP A 71 10.57 17.60 17.10
C ASP A 71 10.36 18.82 16.21
N ALA A 72 11.19 18.99 15.18
CA ALA A 72 10.99 20.05 14.19
C ALA A 72 9.70 19.83 13.38
N ALA A 73 9.40 18.57 12.99
CA ALA A 73 8.17 18.24 12.28
C ALA A 73 6.93 18.55 13.12
N GLY A 74 6.98 18.25 14.43
CA GLY A 74 5.91 18.55 15.37
C GLY A 74 5.59 20.06 15.45
N LYS A 75 6.60 20.92 15.36
CA LYS A 75 6.43 22.39 15.33
C LYS A 75 5.81 22.89 14.01
N VAL A 76 6.08 22.22 12.89
CA VAL A 76 5.65 22.64 11.55
C VAL A 76 4.26 22.09 11.20
N ALA A 77 4.00 20.83 11.50
CA ALA A 77 2.82 20.11 11.01
C ALA A 77 2.04 19.36 12.09
N GLY A 78 2.57 19.26 13.30
CA GLY A 78 1.99 18.47 14.38
C GLY A 78 2.55 17.04 14.46
N ASN A 79 1.97 16.24 15.35
CA ASN A 79 2.37 14.84 15.53
C ASN A 79 2.04 14.00 14.28
N GLY A 80 2.79 12.93 14.07
CA GLY A 80 2.59 12.03 12.93
C GLY A 80 3.22 12.52 11.63
N PHE A 81 4.13 13.50 11.71
CA PHE A 81 4.99 13.96 10.62
C PHE A 81 6.46 13.81 11.01
N TYR A 82 7.34 13.90 10.04
CA TYR A 82 8.79 13.70 10.22
C TYR A 82 9.59 14.50 9.20
N TYR A 83 10.84 14.81 9.57
CA TYR A 83 11.90 15.14 8.61
C TYR A 83 12.85 13.96 8.53
N LEU A 84 13.10 13.46 7.31
CA LEU A 84 14.24 12.58 7.04
C LEU A 84 15.39 13.43 6.49
N MET A 85 16.62 13.12 6.91
CA MET A 85 17.80 13.90 6.56
C MET A 85 18.98 13.00 6.18
N GLY A 86 19.95 13.60 5.49
CA GLY A 86 21.22 12.94 5.18
C GLY A 86 21.08 11.58 4.50
N ASP A 87 21.83 10.62 5.00
CA ASP A 87 21.85 9.27 4.43
C ASP A 87 20.54 8.48 4.65
N VAL A 88 19.77 8.78 5.69
CA VAL A 88 18.45 8.16 5.90
C VAL A 88 17.45 8.65 4.84
N ALA A 89 17.44 9.95 4.52
CA ALA A 89 16.62 10.50 3.43
C ALA A 89 17.06 9.91 2.08
N ARG A 90 18.36 9.75 1.87
CA ARG A 90 18.89 9.10 0.67
C ARG A 90 18.46 7.64 0.59
N LEU A 91 18.53 6.90 1.70
CA LEU A 91 18.08 5.49 1.77
C LEU A 91 16.59 5.37 1.42
N HIS A 92 15.75 6.26 1.97
CA HIS A 92 14.33 6.34 1.62
C HIS A 92 14.12 6.49 0.10
N SER A 93 14.80 7.44 -0.51
CA SER A 93 14.72 7.67 -1.96
C SER A 93 15.31 6.51 -2.79
N ALA A 94 16.39 5.90 -2.28
CA ALA A 94 17.02 4.73 -2.91
C ALA A 94 16.08 3.53 -2.97
N VAL A 95 15.34 3.26 -1.88
CA VAL A 95 14.36 2.17 -1.82
C VAL A 95 13.23 2.39 -2.81
N ILE A 96 12.68 3.60 -2.91
CA ILE A 96 11.64 3.94 -3.90
C ILE A 96 12.18 3.78 -5.33
N SER A 97 13.39 4.27 -5.60
CA SER A 97 14.00 4.16 -6.93
C SER A 97 14.25 2.71 -7.32
N TYR A 98 14.78 1.92 -6.40
CA TYR A 98 14.97 0.48 -6.61
C TYR A 98 13.64 -0.23 -6.85
N ALA A 99 12.62 0.01 -6.03
CA ALA A 99 11.30 -0.60 -6.18
C ALA A 99 10.64 -0.24 -7.51
N ARG A 100 10.79 1.00 -7.97
CA ARG A 100 10.31 1.44 -9.29
C ARG A 100 10.99 0.64 -10.41
N ASP A 101 12.31 0.59 -10.39
CA ASP A 101 13.08 -0.08 -11.45
C ASP A 101 12.82 -1.60 -11.43
N PHE A 102 12.74 -2.20 -10.24
CA PHE A 102 12.33 -3.59 -10.05
C PHE A 102 10.97 -3.90 -10.70
N MET A 103 9.98 -3.02 -10.53
CA MET A 103 8.66 -3.23 -11.15
C MET A 103 8.66 -3.00 -12.67
N ILE A 104 9.46 -2.06 -13.16
CA ILE A 104 9.65 -1.87 -14.60
C ILE A 104 10.26 -3.14 -15.24
N ASP A 105 11.27 -3.73 -14.59
CA ASP A 105 11.91 -4.97 -15.03
C ASP A 105 10.94 -6.17 -14.99
N LYS A 106 9.92 -6.14 -14.11
CA LYS A 106 8.81 -7.10 -14.10
C LYS A 106 7.75 -6.85 -15.19
N GLY A 107 7.93 -5.84 -16.03
CA GLY A 107 7.04 -5.51 -17.15
C GLY A 107 5.86 -4.61 -16.79
N PHE A 108 5.87 -3.99 -15.62
CA PHE A 108 4.86 -3.00 -15.24
C PHE A 108 5.16 -1.63 -15.82
N THR A 109 4.14 -0.97 -16.36
CA THR A 109 4.27 0.40 -16.86
C THR A 109 4.31 1.39 -15.71
N TYR A 110 5.39 2.17 -15.60
CA TYR A 110 5.54 3.19 -14.57
C TYR A 110 4.69 4.42 -14.88
N CYS A 111 3.95 4.89 -13.87
CA CYS A 111 3.08 6.06 -13.94
C CYS A 111 3.29 6.99 -12.73
N ILE A 112 3.19 8.29 -12.99
CA ILE A 112 3.05 9.32 -11.94
C ILE A 112 1.62 9.84 -12.04
N PRO A 113 0.74 9.51 -11.07
CA PRO A 113 -0.67 9.88 -11.12
C PRO A 113 -0.93 11.26 -10.51
N PRO A 114 -2.12 11.85 -10.70
CA PRO A 114 -2.59 12.97 -9.89
C PRO A 114 -2.66 12.59 -8.41
N TYR A 115 -2.23 13.50 -7.53
CA TYR A 115 -2.23 13.26 -6.07
C TYR A 115 -3.50 13.80 -5.39
N MET A 116 -4.38 14.41 -6.17
CA MET A 116 -5.72 14.85 -5.76
C MET A 116 -6.75 14.27 -6.72
N ILE A 117 -7.85 13.77 -6.17
CA ILE A 117 -8.93 13.12 -6.92
C ILE A 117 -10.29 13.66 -6.52
N ARG A 118 -11.27 13.59 -7.44
CA ARG A 118 -12.64 14.02 -7.20
C ARG A 118 -13.44 13.02 -6.39
N SER A 119 -14.52 13.48 -5.77
CA SER A 119 -15.42 12.67 -4.95
C SER A 119 -15.98 11.44 -5.66
N ASN A 120 -16.28 11.53 -6.96
CA ASN A 120 -16.77 10.40 -7.75
C ASN A 120 -15.72 9.28 -7.90
N VAL A 121 -14.44 9.62 -7.93
CA VAL A 121 -13.36 8.62 -7.91
C VAL A 121 -13.23 8.03 -6.51
N VAL A 122 -13.20 8.87 -5.46
CA VAL A 122 -13.09 8.41 -4.07
C VAL A 122 -14.16 7.36 -3.76
N THR A 123 -15.43 7.68 -4.04
CA THR A 123 -16.56 6.76 -3.78
C THR A 123 -16.56 5.52 -4.68
N GLY A 124 -15.79 5.53 -5.75
CA GLY A 124 -15.58 4.38 -6.62
C GLY A 124 -14.54 3.39 -6.10
N VAL A 125 -13.52 3.87 -5.38
CA VAL A 125 -12.36 3.06 -4.98
C VAL A 125 -12.37 2.62 -3.52
N MET A 126 -13.19 3.20 -2.66
CA MET A 126 -13.28 2.85 -1.24
C MET A 126 -14.70 2.94 -0.68
N SER A 127 -14.91 2.41 0.51
CA SER A 127 -16.16 2.56 1.25
C SER A 127 -16.30 3.97 1.85
N PHE A 128 -17.52 4.35 2.24
CA PHE A 128 -17.76 5.63 2.92
C PHE A 128 -17.08 5.71 4.28
N ALA A 129 -17.01 4.59 5.02
CA ALA A 129 -16.34 4.52 6.32
C ALA A 129 -14.84 4.79 6.18
N GLU A 130 -14.19 4.13 5.22
CA GLU A 130 -12.77 4.36 4.92
C GLU A 130 -12.51 5.80 4.47
N MET A 131 -13.39 6.38 3.63
CA MET A 131 -13.27 7.75 3.17
C MET A 131 -13.22 8.75 4.33
N ASP A 132 -14.14 8.65 5.31
CA ASP A 132 -14.16 9.56 6.46
C ASP A 132 -12.95 9.37 7.39
N ALA A 133 -12.54 8.14 7.61
CA ALA A 133 -11.40 7.80 8.47
C ALA A 133 -10.05 8.22 7.86
N MET A 134 -9.92 8.15 6.54
CA MET A 134 -8.63 8.26 5.84
C MET A 134 -8.42 9.60 5.13
N MET A 135 -9.43 10.13 4.39
CA MET A 135 -9.20 11.13 3.36
C MET A 135 -9.16 12.56 3.87
N TYR A 136 -8.14 13.32 3.46
CA TYR A 136 -8.13 14.78 3.58
C TYR A 136 -8.87 15.40 2.41
N LYS A 137 -9.82 16.30 2.68
CA LYS A 137 -10.56 17.07 1.68
C LYS A 137 -9.98 18.48 1.58
N ILE A 138 -9.88 19.00 0.36
CA ILE A 138 -9.51 20.40 0.12
C ILE A 138 -10.76 21.26 0.34
N GLU A 139 -10.65 22.27 1.20
CA GLU A 139 -11.74 23.18 1.48
C GLU A 139 -12.09 24.02 0.25
N GLY A 140 -13.38 24.13 -0.06
CA GLY A 140 -13.88 24.89 -1.22
C GLY A 140 -13.78 24.17 -2.56
N GLU A 141 -13.17 22.97 -2.62
CA GLU A 141 -12.94 22.22 -3.84
C GLU A 141 -13.57 20.82 -3.78
N ASP A 142 -13.94 20.25 -4.93
CA ASP A 142 -14.26 18.81 -5.04
C ASP A 142 -12.96 18.01 -5.27
N LEU A 143 -12.01 18.14 -4.34
CA LEU A 143 -10.73 17.45 -4.39
C LEU A 143 -10.38 16.87 -3.03
N TYR A 144 -9.76 15.69 -3.08
CA TYR A 144 -9.27 14.93 -1.93
C TYR A 144 -7.82 14.50 -2.18
N LEU A 145 -6.97 14.63 -1.16
CA LEU A 145 -5.62 14.07 -1.22
C LEU A 145 -5.69 12.55 -1.20
N ILE A 146 -4.93 11.89 -2.07
CA ILE A 146 -4.91 10.42 -2.14
C ILE A 146 -4.28 9.79 -0.90
N GLY A 147 -4.86 8.71 -0.39
CA GLY A 147 -4.27 7.87 0.65
C GLY A 147 -3.36 6.76 0.10
N THR A 148 -3.40 6.55 -1.21
CA THR A 148 -2.58 5.62 -2.00
C THR A 148 -2.72 5.97 -3.47
N SER A 149 -1.70 5.69 -4.28
CA SER A 149 -1.78 5.88 -5.73
C SER A 149 -2.81 4.96 -6.41
N GLU A 150 -3.20 3.86 -5.78
CA GLU A 150 -4.30 3.01 -6.23
C GLU A 150 -5.51 3.82 -6.62
N HIS A 151 -5.93 4.75 -5.74
CA HIS A 151 -7.13 5.56 -5.94
C HIS A 151 -7.11 6.30 -7.28
N SER A 152 -6.02 6.97 -7.56
CA SER A 152 -5.84 7.73 -8.79
C SER A 152 -5.62 6.83 -10.01
N MET A 153 -4.91 5.73 -9.83
CA MET A 153 -4.57 4.81 -10.91
C MET A 153 -5.79 4.01 -11.38
N ILE A 154 -6.66 3.57 -10.47
CA ILE A 154 -7.94 2.94 -10.83
C ILE A 154 -8.88 4.00 -11.42
N GLY A 155 -8.90 5.21 -10.84
CA GLY A 155 -9.66 6.35 -11.37
C GLY A 155 -9.31 6.73 -12.80
N LYS A 156 -8.10 6.42 -13.28
CA LYS A 156 -7.68 6.60 -14.69
C LYS A 156 -8.61 5.89 -15.67
N PHE A 157 -9.24 4.81 -15.26
CA PHE A 157 -10.10 3.98 -16.10
C PHE A 157 -11.60 4.29 -15.97
N ILE A 158 -11.99 5.35 -15.22
CA ILE A 158 -13.40 5.74 -15.06
C ILE A 158 -14.10 5.90 -16.41
N ASP A 159 -15.31 5.33 -16.54
CA ASP A 159 -16.14 5.38 -17.76
C ASP A 159 -15.46 4.85 -19.03
N THR A 160 -14.48 3.97 -18.89
CA THR A 160 -13.78 3.38 -20.05
C THR A 160 -14.34 2.02 -20.46
N ILE A 161 -14.16 1.70 -21.74
CA ILE A 161 -14.36 0.37 -22.30
C ILE A 161 -13.06 -0.03 -22.99
N THR A 162 -12.36 -1.00 -22.41
CA THR A 162 -11.08 -1.52 -22.95
C THR A 162 -11.35 -2.80 -23.73
N ASP A 163 -10.72 -2.98 -24.88
CA ASP A 163 -10.82 -4.25 -25.61
C ASP A 163 -10.10 -5.37 -24.84
N ALA A 164 -10.67 -6.56 -24.77
CA ALA A 164 -10.12 -7.70 -24.03
C ALA A 164 -8.67 -8.02 -24.40
N LYS A 165 -8.32 -7.90 -25.69
CA LYS A 165 -6.94 -8.10 -26.21
C LYS A 165 -5.90 -7.10 -25.67
N GLU A 166 -6.34 -5.99 -25.07
CA GLU A 166 -5.46 -4.99 -24.45
C GLU A 166 -5.20 -5.24 -22.96
N LEU A 167 -5.86 -6.23 -22.38
CA LEU A 167 -5.68 -6.64 -21.01
C LEU A 167 -4.60 -7.73 -20.89
N PRO A 168 -3.91 -7.84 -19.76
CA PRO A 168 -4.06 -7.00 -18.57
C PRO A 168 -3.39 -5.62 -18.72
N LYS A 169 -3.90 -4.60 -18.01
CA LYS A 169 -3.16 -3.36 -17.76
C LYS A 169 -2.38 -3.52 -16.46
N THR A 170 -1.06 -3.61 -16.56
CA THR A 170 -0.14 -3.76 -15.44
C THR A 170 0.60 -2.45 -15.21
N LEU A 171 0.29 -1.76 -14.12
CA LEU A 171 0.81 -0.44 -13.82
C LEU A 171 1.52 -0.43 -12.48
N THR A 172 2.59 0.34 -12.37
CA THR A 172 3.23 0.66 -11.10
C THR A 172 3.33 2.17 -10.94
N SER A 173 3.17 2.66 -9.72
CA SER A 173 3.12 4.09 -9.49
C SER A 173 3.76 4.47 -8.16
N TYR A 174 4.49 5.58 -8.20
CA TYR A 174 4.97 6.27 -7.03
C TYR A 174 4.00 7.40 -6.68
N SER A 175 3.73 7.59 -5.40
CA SER A 175 3.06 8.79 -4.90
C SER A 175 3.37 9.07 -3.45
N PRO A 176 3.26 10.34 -3.01
CA PRO A 176 2.94 10.65 -1.63
C PRO A 176 1.54 10.11 -1.30
N CYS A 177 1.35 9.77 -0.03
CA CYS A 177 0.10 9.26 0.51
C CYS A 177 -0.24 10.08 1.76
N PHE A 178 -1.50 10.48 1.89
CA PHE A 178 -1.98 11.31 2.99
C PHE A 178 -3.13 10.61 3.70
N ARG A 179 -2.99 10.37 5.01
CA ARG A 179 -3.99 9.65 5.81
C ARG A 179 -4.25 10.36 7.13
N LYS A 180 -5.52 10.54 7.47
CA LYS A 180 -5.93 11.12 8.75
C LYS A 180 -5.64 10.22 9.94
N GLU A 181 -5.54 8.90 9.73
CA GLU A 181 -5.30 7.89 10.78
C GLU A 181 -6.27 8.03 11.97
N LYS A 182 -7.53 8.41 11.70
CA LYS A 182 -8.55 8.55 12.76
C LYS A 182 -8.80 7.21 13.46
N GLY A 183 -8.78 7.23 14.79
CA GLY A 183 -9.05 6.06 15.62
C GLY A 183 -7.86 5.12 15.81
N ALA A 184 -6.72 5.43 15.23
CA ALA A 184 -5.49 4.70 15.47
C ALA A 184 -4.85 5.14 16.79
N HIS A 185 -4.94 4.31 17.81
CA HIS A 185 -4.26 4.49 19.09
C HIS A 185 -3.35 3.29 19.33
N GLY A 186 -2.10 3.52 19.75
CA GLY A 186 -1.17 2.44 20.04
C GLY A 186 0.22 2.91 20.46
N ILE A 187 1.02 1.98 20.96
CA ILE A 187 2.33 2.18 21.61
C ILE A 187 3.42 2.74 20.68
N GLU A 188 3.19 2.79 19.35
CA GLU A 188 4.20 3.21 18.37
C GLU A 188 3.96 4.64 17.82
N GLU A 189 3.41 5.54 18.63
CA GLU A 189 3.18 6.94 18.25
C GLU A 189 4.49 7.73 18.05
N ARG A 190 5.60 7.26 18.64
CA ARG A 190 6.92 7.88 18.48
C ARG A 190 7.70 7.17 17.39
N GLY A 191 7.92 7.82 16.25
CA GLY A 191 8.67 7.27 15.12
C GLY A 191 7.90 7.39 13.81
N VAL A 192 8.16 6.47 12.88
CA VAL A 192 7.63 6.55 11.52
C VAL A 192 6.68 5.39 11.15
N TYR A 193 6.21 4.63 12.14
CA TYR A 193 5.35 3.48 11.89
C TYR A 193 3.93 3.87 11.43
N ARG A 194 3.34 4.88 12.10
CA ARG A 194 2.00 5.40 11.79
C ARG A 194 2.04 6.92 11.68
N ILE A 195 1.87 7.40 10.46
CA ILE A 195 2.14 8.79 10.08
C ILE A 195 1.08 9.29 9.09
N HIS A 196 0.86 10.60 9.07
CA HIS A 196 -0.14 11.25 8.22
C HIS A 196 0.32 11.44 6.78
N GLN A 197 1.63 11.49 6.54
CA GLN A 197 2.23 11.65 5.23
C GLN A 197 3.37 10.65 5.06
N PHE A 198 3.32 9.87 3.98
CA PHE A 198 4.38 8.94 3.60
C PHE A 198 4.41 8.77 2.09
N GLU A 199 5.37 8.05 1.58
CA GLU A 199 5.50 7.74 0.17
C GLU A 199 5.34 6.24 -0.06
N LYS A 200 4.86 5.87 -1.24
CA LYS A 200 4.62 4.48 -1.59
C LYS A 200 4.83 4.22 -3.08
N GLN A 201 5.47 3.10 -3.39
CA GLN A 201 5.42 2.48 -4.70
C GLN A 201 4.32 1.40 -4.68
N GLU A 202 3.41 1.43 -5.64
CA GLU A 202 2.23 0.58 -5.73
C GLU A 202 2.24 -0.23 -7.02
N MET A 203 1.59 -1.40 -7.01
CA MET A 203 1.22 -2.20 -8.18
C MET A 203 -0.28 -2.15 -8.36
N ILE A 204 -0.76 -1.95 -9.60
CA ILE A 204 -2.16 -1.99 -9.96
C ILE A 204 -2.33 -2.87 -11.20
N VAL A 205 -3.32 -3.74 -11.17
CA VAL A 205 -3.70 -4.58 -12.32
C VAL A 205 -5.18 -4.39 -12.62
N VAL A 206 -5.49 -4.17 -13.89
CA VAL A 206 -6.86 -4.26 -14.43
C VAL A 206 -6.85 -5.41 -15.41
N CYS A 207 -7.67 -6.42 -15.19
CA CYS A 207 -7.65 -7.66 -15.96
C CYS A 207 -9.04 -8.26 -16.20
N GLU A 208 -9.08 -9.31 -17.00
CA GLU A 208 -10.25 -10.19 -17.11
C GLU A 208 -10.50 -10.89 -15.77
N PRO A 209 -11.79 -11.17 -15.43
CA PRO A 209 -12.13 -11.85 -14.18
C PRO A 209 -11.40 -13.18 -13.96
N GLU A 210 -11.24 -13.99 -15.00
CA GLU A 210 -10.59 -15.30 -14.96
C GLU A 210 -9.08 -15.23 -14.70
N ASP A 211 -8.44 -14.09 -14.98
CA ASP A 211 -7.02 -13.87 -14.73
C ASP A 211 -6.74 -13.29 -13.33
N ALA A 212 -7.76 -12.86 -12.59
CA ALA A 212 -7.60 -12.11 -11.35
C ALA A 212 -6.78 -12.87 -10.29
N MET A 213 -7.05 -14.16 -10.08
CA MET A 213 -6.31 -14.97 -9.10
C MET A 213 -4.85 -15.20 -9.50
N LYS A 214 -4.57 -15.35 -10.79
CA LYS A 214 -3.19 -15.42 -11.29
C LYS A 214 -2.43 -14.14 -11.00
N TRP A 215 -3.04 -12.97 -11.24
CA TRP A 215 -2.40 -11.68 -10.96
C TRP A 215 -2.25 -11.43 -9.46
N TYR A 216 -3.23 -11.85 -8.65
CA TYR A 216 -3.13 -11.82 -7.20
C TYR A 216 -1.86 -12.52 -6.71
N ASP A 217 -1.60 -13.75 -7.18
CA ASP A 217 -0.41 -14.52 -6.81
C ASP A 217 0.89 -13.88 -7.29
N ILE A 218 0.91 -13.33 -8.51
CA ILE A 218 2.09 -12.63 -9.05
C ILE A 218 2.41 -11.40 -8.19
N MET A 219 1.39 -10.64 -7.80
CA MET A 219 1.56 -9.36 -7.13
C MET A 219 2.14 -9.51 -5.72
N TRP A 220 1.61 -10.39 -4.88
CA TRP A 220 2.20 -10.58 -3.54
C TRP A 220 3.59 -11.20 -3.60
N LYS A 221 3.87 -12.09 -4.56
CA LYS A 221 5.22 -12.64 -4.79
C LYS A 221 6.23 -11.58 -5.16
N ASN A 222 5.86 -10.58 -5.96
CA ASN A 222 6.73 -9.45 -6.29
C ASN A 222 7.16 -8.68 -5.02
N THR A 223 6.26 -8.44 -4.08
CA THR A 223 6.61 -7.80 -2.80
C THR A 223 7.56 -8.66 -1.97
N VAL A 224 7.27 -9.95 -1.86
CA VAL A 224 8.16 -10.92 -1.18
C VAL A 224 9.56 -10.90 -1.81
N GLU A 225 9.66 -10.97 -3.13
CA GLU A 225 10.94 -10.96 -3.85
C GLU A 225 11.72 -9.67 -3.60
N LEU A 226 11.05 -8.51 -3.63
CA LEU A 226 11.68 -7.23 -3.33
C LEU A 226 12.28 -7.22 -1.90
N PHE A 227 11.51 -7.60 -0.90
CA PHE A 227 11.99 -7.61 0.49
C PHE A 227 13.12 -8.62 0.68
N ARG A 228 13.03 -9.78 0.05
CA ARG A 228 14.11 -10.79 0.08
C ARG A 228 15.40 -10.31 -0.58
N SER A 229 15.29 -9.51 -1.65
CA SER A 229 16.48 -8.90 -2.29
C SER A 229 17.18 -7.86 -1.39
N LEU A 230 16.48 -7.37 -0.37
CA LEU A 230 17.00 -6.47 0.67
C LEU A 230 17.45 -7.22 1.93
N ASP A 231 17.55 -8.54 1.87
CA ASP A 231 17.92 -9.44 2.99
C ASP A 231 16.94 -9.37 4.19
N ILE A 232 15.70 -8.99 3.95
CA ILE A 232 14.66 -8.91 4.99
C ILE A 232 13.80 -10.18 4.95
N PRO A 233 13.74 -10.97 6.04
CA PRO A 233 12.82 -12.10 6.14
C PRO A 233 11.37 -11.60 6.17
N VAL A 234 10.49 -12.28 5.43
CA VAL A 234 9.06 -11.96 5.38
C VAL A 234 8.21 -13.20 5.51
N ARG A 235 6.95 -13.02 5.86
CA ARG A 235 5.92 -14.04 5.75
C ARG A 235 4.68 -13.49 5.06
N THR A 236 3.80 -14.37 4.60
CA THR A 236 2.50 -14.01 4.03
C THR A 236 1.38 -14.53 4.91
N LEU A 237 0.37 -13.67 5.12
CA LEU A 237 -0.85 -13.99 5.86
C LEU A 237 -2.06 -13.83 4.93
N GLU A 238 -2.85 -14.88 4.80
CA GLU A 238 -4.17 -14.77 4.18
C GLU A 238 -5.14 -14.14 5.17
N CYS A 239 -5.72 -13.00 4.79
CA CYS A 239 -6.71 -12.32 5.63
C CYS A 239 -7.99 -13.13 5.73
N CYS A 240 -8.51 -13.29 6.93
CA CYS A 240 -9.79 -13.95 7.16
C CYS A 240 -10.98 -13.01 6.87
N SER A 241 -12.17 -13.58 6.80
CA SER A 241 -13.39 -12.85 6.45
C SER A 241 -13.70 -11.65 7.36
N GLY A 242 -13.27 -11.68 8.62
CA GLY A 242 -13.50 -10.60 9.57
C GLY A 242 -12.47 -9.46 9.48
N ASP A 243 -11.37 -9.66 8.74
CA ASP A 243 -10.34 -8.65 8.49
C ASP A 243 -10.40 -8.06 7.07
N LEU A 244 -11.27 -8.59 6.21
CA LEU A 244 -11.44 -8.05 4.86
C LEU A 244 -12.22 -6.75 4.87
N ALA A 245 -11.68 -5.71 4.22
CA ALA A 245 -12.43 -4.50 3.92
C ALA A 245 -13.56 -4.78 2.91
N ASP A 246 -14.64 -3.98 2.99
CA ASP A 246 -15.92 -4.22 2.29
C ASP A 246 -15.81 -4.50 0.78
N LEU A 247 -14.83 -3.93 0.09
CA LEU A 247 -14.68 -4.11 -1.36
C LEU A 247 -13.82 -5.31 -1.75
N LYS A 248 -13.10 -5.92 -0.80
CA LYS A 248 -12.16 -6.99 -1.11
C LYS A 248 -12.86 -8.33 -1.28
N VAL A 249 -12.46 -9.05 -2.32
CA VAL A 249 -12.81 -10.45 -2.56
C VAL A 249 -11.83 -11.36 -1.80
N LYS A 250 -10.56 -10.97 -1.77
CA LYS A 250 -9.47 -11.71 -1.14
C LYS A 250 -8.30 -10.76 -0.84
N SER A 251 -7.59 -11.00 0.26
CA SER A 251 -6.42 -10.18 0.63
C SER A 251 -5.34 -11.04 1.29
N CYS A 252 -4.09 -10.73 0.96
CA CYS A 252 -2.92 -11.34 1.56
C CYS A 252 -1.98 -10.24 2.02
N ASP A 253 -1.63 -10.25 3.31
CA ASP A 253 -0.64 -9.33 3.85
C ASP A 253 0.75 -9.91 3.73
N VAL A 254 1.71 -9.06 3.42
CA VAL A 254 3.14 -9.35 3.52
C VAL A 254 3.66 -8.69 4.79
N GLU A 255 4.24 -9.47 5.66
CA GLU A 255 4.80 -9.00 6.91
C GLU A 255 6.31 -9.21 6.95
N ALA A 256 7.06 -8.22 7.42
CA ALA A 256 8.50 -8.28 7.60
C ALA A 256 8.88 -8.64 9.03
N TRP A 257 10.00 -9.35 9.19
CA TRP A 257 10.55 -9.69 10.48
C TRP A 257 11.12 -8.47 11.20
N SER A 258 10.75 -8.30 12.47
CA SER A 258 11.38 -7.36 13.40
C SER A 258 12.22 -8.13 14.41
N PRO A 259 13.56 -8.15 14.29
CA PRO A 259 14.41 -8.80 15.28
C PRO A 259 14.35 -8.16 16.66
N ARG A 260 14.05 -6.84 16.74
CA ARG A 260 13.85 -6.12 18.00
C ARG A 260 12.61 -6.61 18.75
N GLN A 261 11.47 -6.73 18.04
CA GLN A 261 10.20 -7.16 18.61
C GLN A 261 10.06 -8.69 18.65
N LYS A 262 10.91 -9.43 17.94
CA LYS A 262 10.83 -10.88 17.73
C LYS A 262 9.48 -11.32 17.17
N LYS A 263 8.93 -10.51 16.27
CA LYS A 263 7.66 -10.75 15.58
C LYS A 263 7.68 -10.18 14.17
N TYR A 264 6.73 -10.62 13.37
CA TYR A 264 6.46 -10.02 12.07
C TYR A 264 5.48 -8.84 12.21
N PHE A 265 5.54 -7.89 11.28
CA PHE A 265 4.60 -6.78 11.19
C PHE A 265 4.31 -6.44 9.72
N GLU A 266 3.12 -5.96 9.43
CA GLU A 266 2.64 -5.67 8.09
C GLU A 266 3.48 -4.58 7.40
N VAL A 267 3.94 -4.87 6.18
CA VAL A 267 4.67 -3.96 5.29
C VAL A 267 4.01 -3.78 3.94
N GLY A 268 3.01 -4.58 3.62
CA GLY A 268 2.22 -4.48 2.41
C GLY A 268 1.00 -5.37 2.45
N SER A 269 -0.01 -5.02 1.67
CA SER A 269 -1.26 -5.79 1.55
C SER A 269 -1.64 -5.89 0.08
N CYS A 270 -1.74 -7.13 -0.41
CA CYS A 270 -2.21 -7.46 -1.75
C CYS A 270 -3.72 -7.70 -1.72
N SER A 271 -4.46 -7.02 -2.58
CA SER A 271 -5.91 -7.09 -2.58
C SER A 271 -6.46 -7.40 -3.97
N ASN A 272 -7.35 -8.38 -4.04
CA ASN A 272 -8.25 -8.60 -5.16
C ASN A 272 -9.61 -7.99 -4.82
N LEU A 273 -10.05 -6.98 -5.60
CA LEU A 273 -11.32 -6.28 -5.41
C LEU A 273 -12.44 -6.89 -6.29
N GLY A 274 -12.11 -7.90 -7.11
CA GLY A 274 -13.05 -8.38 -8.10
C GLY A 274 -13.51 -7.24 -9.01
N ASP A 275 -14.79 -7.17 -9.28
CA ASP A 275 -15.41 -6.12 -10.09
C ASP A 275 -16.00 -4.94 -9.28
N ALA A 276 -15.78 -4.88 -7.96
CA ALA A 276 -16.42 -3.89 -7.10
C ALA A 276 -16.09 -2.45 -7.50
N GLN A 277 -14.81 -2.13 -7.71
CA GLN A 277 -14.40 -0.80 -8.17
C GLN A 277 -14.84 -0.57 -9.63
N ALA A 278 -14.74 -1.60 -10.47
CA ALA A 278 -15.12 -1.51 -11.88
C ALA A 278 -16.62 -1.22 -12.06
N ARG A 279 -17.49 -1.83 -11.28
CA ARG A 279 -18.94 -1.52 -11.27
C ARG A 279 -19.19 -0.07 -10.86
N ARG A 280 -18.54 0.43 -9.84
CA ARG A 280 -18.70 1.79 -9.33
C ARG A 280 -18.19 2.85 -10.30
N LEU A 281 -17.05 2.59 -10.95
CA LEU A 281 -16.37 3.50 -11.88
C LEU A 281 -16.69 3.24 -13.35
N GLN A 282 -17.56 2.24 -13.66
CA GLN A 282 -17.93 1.86 -15.02
C GLN A 282 -16.72 1.46 -15.89
N ILE A 283 -15.80 0.68 -15.31
CA ILE A 283 -14.63 0.14 -16.01
C ILE A 283 -15.07 -1.18 -16.68
N ARG A 284 -15.23 -1.15 -17.98
CA ARG A 284 -15.77 -2.27 -18.75
C ARG A 284 -14.77 -2.82 -19.74
N VAL A 285 -14.95 -4.10 -20.06
CA VAL A 285 -14.21 -4.83 -21.09
C VAL A 285 -15.14 -5.13 -22.24
N ARG A 286 -14.67 -4.99 -23.45
CA ARG A 286 -15.33 -5.46 -24.66
C ARG A 286 -14.72 -6.79 -25.08
N ALA A 287 -15.49 -7.87 -24.97
CA ALA A 287 -15.10 -9.19 -25.44
C ALA A 287 -15.04 -9.28 -26.98
N GLU A 288 -14.43 -10.32 -27.50
CA GLU A 288 -14.29 -10.52 -28.96
C GLU A 288 -15.65 -10.64 -29.69
N ASP A 289 -16.67 -11.17 -29.01
CA ASP A 289 -18.03 -11.27 -29.54
C ASP A 289 -18.80 -9.92 -29.49
N GLY A 290 -18.16 -8.86 -28.99
CA GLY A 290 -18.75 -7.53 -28.84
C GLY A 290 -19.57 -7.33 -27.56
N SER A 291 -19.76 -8.35 -26.75
CA SER A 291 -20.38 -8.23 -25.43
C SER A 291 -19.53 -7.40 -24.48
N LYS A 292 -20.15 -6.89 -23.40
CA LYS A 292 -19.46 -6.08 -22.41
C LYS A 292 -19.68 -6.62 -21.01
N HIS A 293 -18.62 -6.64 -20.22
CA HIS A 293 -18.63 -7.00 -18.80
C HIS A 293 -17.72 -6.07 -18.01
N PHE A 294 -17.73 -6.18 -16.68
CA PHE A 294 -16.84 -5.41 -15.81
C PHE A 294 -15.48 -6.09 -15.70
N ALA A 295 -14.42 -5.28 -15.70
CA ALA A 295 -13.08 -5.74 -15.40
C ALA A 295 -12.94 -6.12 -13.92
N ASN A 296 -11.89 -6.87 -13.58
CA ASN A 296 -11.42 -7.02 -12.21
C ASN A 296 -10.24 -6.08 -11.95
N THR A 297 -10.16 -5.59 -10.71
CA THR A 297 -9.08 -4.70 -10.27
C THR A 297 -8.34 -5.29 -9.08
N LEU A 298 -7.02 -5.13 -9.09
CA LEU A 298 -6.15 -5.59 -8.01
C LEU A 298 -5.14 -4.50 -7.69
N ASN A 299 -4.73 -4.44 -6.43
CA ASN A 299 -3.62 -3.59 -5.99
C ASN A 299 -2.73 -4.32 -5.00
N ASN A 300 -1.49 -3.89 -4.91
CA ASN A 300 -0.56 -4.32 -3.89
C ASN A 300 0.52 -3.27 -3.66
N THR A 301 0.94 -3.12 -2.43
CA THR A 301 2.11 -2.32 -2.08
C THR A 301 3.38 -3.02 -2.56
N VAL A 302 4.15 -2.36 -3.42
CA VAL A 302 5.53 -2.79 -3.71
C VAL A 302 6.39 -2.52 -2.49
N VAL A 303 6.40 -1.25 -2.05
CA VAL A 303 7.08 -0.81 -0.84
C VAL A 303 6.49 0.51 -0.34
N ALA A 304 6.37 0.62 0.98
CA ALA A 304 6.08 1.86 1.70
C ALA A 304 7.27 2.13 2.64
N PRO A 305 8.20 3.04 2.27
CA PRO A 305 9.47 3.21 2.97
C PRO A 305 9.39 3.35 4.48
N PRO A 306 8.43 4.05 5.10
CA PRO A 306 8.43 4.19 6.55
C PRO A 306 8.45 2.86 7.29
N ARG A 307 7.53 1.96 6.99
CA ARG A 307 7.51 0.61 7.61
C ARG A 307 8.68 -0.25 7.10
N MET A 308 8.99 -0.16 5.81
CA MET A 308 10.12 -0.86 5.25
C MET A 308 11.44 -0.41 5.88
N LEU A 309 11.64 0.90 6.13
CA LEU A 309 12.84 1.40 6.79
C LEU A 309 12.99 0.84 8.21
N ILE A 310 11.91 0.63 8.95
CA ILE A 310 11.95 -0.03 10.25
C ILE A 310 12.53 -1.44 10.09
N ALA A 311 11.94 -2.25 9.21
CA ALA A 311 12.43 -3.60 8.96
C ALA A 311 13.88 -3.60 8.43
N PHE A 312 14.20 -2.68 7.51
CA PHE A 312 15.52 -2.55 6.93
C PHE A 312 16.59 -2.24 7.97
N LEU A 313 16.36 -1.21 8.80
CA LEU A 313 17.29 -0.78 9.83
C LEU A 313 17.51 -1.89 10.86
N GLU A 314 16.45 -2.52 11.35
CA GLU A 314 16.56 -3.57 12.35
C GLU A 314 17.28 -4.83 11.83
N ASN A 315 17.03 -5.23 10.56
CA ASN A 315 17.66 -6.44 9.97
C ASN A 315 19.08 -6.21 9.45
N ASN A 316 19.47 -4.96 9.20
CA ASN A 316 20.81 -4.62 8.69
C ASN A 316 21.70 -3.89 9.70
N LEU A 317 21.22 -3.68 10.94
CA LEU A 317 22.03 -3.10 12.03
C LEU A 317 23.19 -4.03 12.39
N GLN A 318 24.35 -3.45 12.65
CA GLN A 318 25.55 -4.14 13.12
C GLN A 318 25.84 -3.76 14.58
N ALA A 319 26.65 -4.56 15.26
CA ALA A 319 26.99 -4.38 16.68
C ALA A 319 27.65 -3.03 17.01
N ASP A 320 28.31 -2.39 16.03
CA ASP A 320 28.93 -1.08 16.17
C ASP A 320 27.95 0.08 15.92
N GLY A 321 26.67 -0.21 15.71
CA GLY A 321 25.62 0.75 15.41
C GLY A 321 25.55 1.18 13.94
N SER A 322 26.43 0.70 13.09
CA SER A 322 26.35 0.92 11.64
C SER A 322 25.24 0.11 11.00
N VAL A 323 24.76 0.53 9.83
CA VAL A 323 23.72 -0.16 9.07
C VAL A 323 24.28 -0.59 7.72
N ARG A 324 24.27 -1.88 7.45
CA ARG A 324 24.72 -2.46 6.18
C ARG A 324 23.76 -2.10 5.05
N ILE A 325 24.28 -1.76 3.88
CA ILE A 325 23.52 -1.56 2.66
C ILE A 325 23.62 -2.80 1.77
N PRO A 326 22.54 -3.53 1.52
CA PRO A 326 22.50 -4.64 0.58
C PRO A 326 23.00 -4.23 -0.81
N GLU A 327 23.60 -5.15 -1.52
CA GLU A 327 24.28 -4.89 -2.79
C GLU A 327 23.33 -4.23 -3.82
N VAL A 328 22.09 -4.68 -3.89
CA VAL A 328 21.08 -4.16 -4.83
C VAL A 328 20.75 -2.66 -4.63
N LEU A 329 20.95 -2.13 -3.42
CA LEU A 329 20.72 -0.70 -3.13
C LEU A 329 21.96 0.17 -3.30
N ARG A 330 23.16 -0.38 -3.31
CA ARG A 330 24.41 0.40 -3.39
C ARG A 330 24.47 1.36 -4.59
N PRO A 331 24.01 0.99 -5.80
CA PRO A 331 23.96 1.93 -6.93
C PRO A 331 23.13 3.18 -6.64
N TYR A 332 22.02 3.03 -5.94
CA TYR A 332 21.12 4.13 -5.55
C TYR A 332 21.65 4.94 -4.36
N MET A 333 22.59 4.38 -3.61
CA MET A 333 23.25 5.00 -2.46
C MET A 333 24.61 5.63 -2.82
N GLY A 334 24.96 5.73 -4.13
CA GLY A 334 26.24 6.23 -4.61
C GLY A 334 27.42 5.35 -4.23
N GLY A 335 27.18 4.04 -4.20
CA GLY A 335 28.19 3.04 -3.89
C GLY A 335 28.44 2.84 -2.40
N LYS A 336 27.71 3.50 -1.50
CA LYS A 336 27.86 3.27 -0.05
C LYS A 336 27.46 1.85 0.32
N GLU A 337 28.31 1.20 1.11
CA GLU A 337 28.11 -0.16 1.62
C GLU A 337 27.56 -0.17 3.05
N VAL A 338 27.79 0.93 3.79
CA VAL A 338 27.45 1.05 5.21
C VAL A 338 27.05 2.49 5.53
N LEU A 339 26.04 2.64 6.37
CA LEU A 339 25.72 3.93 7.04
C LEU A 339 26.36 3.90 8.43
N VAL A 340 27.10 4.96 8.76
CA VAL A 340 27.85 5.05 10.01
C VAL A 340 27.22 6.10 10.93
N PRO A 341 27.01 5.81 12.22
CA PRO A 341 26.55 6.80 13.18
C PRO A 341 27.39 8.06 13.16
N THR A 342 26.74 9.24 13.14
CA THR A 342 27.41 10.53 13.14
C THR A 342 27.49 11.14 14.54
N LYS A 343 26.57 10.71 15.43
CA LYS A 343 26.64 11.06 16.86
C LYS A 343 27.28 9.88 17.60
N LYS A 344 28.38 10.14 18.32
CA LYS A 344 28.86 9.20 19.32
C LYS A 344 27.86 9.24 20.48
N ASN A 345 27.27 8.12 20.79
CA ASN A 345 26.47 7.92 21.99
C ASN A 345 27.32 8.10 23.24
#